data_e23ea6cb005f42d42b4e2661570cf92d
#
_entry.id   e23ea6cb005f42d42b4e2661570cf92d
#
_cell.length_a   1.000
_cell.length_b   1.000
_cell.length_c   1.000
_cell.angle_alpha   90.00
_cell.angle_beta   90.00
_cell.angle_gamma   90.00
#
_symmetry.space_group_name_H-M   'P 1'
#
loop_
_entity.id
_entity.type
_entity.pdbx_description
1 polymer ?
#
loop_
_entity_poly.entity_id
_entity_poly.type
_entity_poly.pdbx_seq_one_letter_code
_entity_poly.pdbx_strand_id
1 'polypeptide(L)'
;VHEGRNGVGGEWGHMGLPHRDVRDVSPRDCYCGRTDCLEQYLSGPAVEAEYAGLAGEARALAEIAGRVGADPAASAVLGRFHERLAESLVTVVDLLDPDAIVLGGGVSNLDSIYDVVPPLVHARIFGAAGRTPILRHHHGDSSGVRGAAWLWPED
;
A
#
# COMPACT_ATOMS: atom_id res chain seq x y z
N VAL A 1 -18.14 8.33 -8.69
CA VAL A 1 -17.68 6.93 -8.82
C VAL A 1 -17.25 6.72 -10.27
N HIS A 2 -16.06 6.18 -10.47
CA HIS A 2 -15.58 5.84 -11.82
C HIS A 2 -16.04 4.43 -12.17
N GLU A 3 -16.85 4.31 -13.21
CA GLU A 3 -17.25 3.03 -13.79
C GLU A 3 -16.43 2.78 -15.06
N GLY A 4 -15.45 1.89 -14.99
CA GLY A 4 -14.70 1.47 -16.17
C GLY A 4 -15.53 0.52 -17.05
N ARG A 5 -15.26 0.51 -18.36
CA ARG A 5 -15.95 -0.37 -19.31
C ARG A 5 -15.91 -1.86 -18.93
N ASN A 6 -14.84 -2.29 -18.30
CA ASN A 6 -14.61 -3.68 -17.91
C ASN A 6 -14.95 -3.97 -16.43
N GLY A 7 -15.46 -2.98 -15.68
CA GLY A 7 -15.75 -3.12 -14.26
C GLY A 7 -14.51 -3.35 -13.37
N VAL A 8 -13.31 -3.05 -13.87
CA VAL A 8 -12.02 -3.26 -13.15
C VAL A 8 -11.35 -1.93 -12.75
N GLY A 9 -12.09 -0.84 -12.81
CA GLY A 9 -11.59 0.46 -12.36
C GLY A 9 -11.27 0.41 -10.88
N GLY A 10 -10.01 0.76 -10.50
CA GLY A 10 -9.57 0.72 -9.10
C GLY A 10 -8.81 -0.55 -8.68
N GLU A 11 -8.66 -1.54 -9.54
CA GLU A 11 -7.86 -2.76 -9.27
C GLU A 11 -6.34 -2.48 -9.28
N TRP A 12 -5.95 -1.42 -8.60
CA TRP A 12 -4.56 -0.97 -8.49
C TRP A 12 -3.65 -2.02 -7.83
N GLY A 13 -4.16 -2.80 -6.88
CA GLY A 13 -3.43 -3.89 -6.22
C GLY A 13 -2.92 -4.96 -7.19
N HIS A 14 -3.54 -5.08 -8.38
CA HIS A 14 -3.12 -6.02 -9.43
C HIS A 14 -2.26 -5.39 -10.54
N MET A 15 -1.80 -4.17 -10.37
CA MET A 15 -0.72 -3.61 -11.20
C MET A 15 0.61 -4.21 -10.78
N GLY A 16 1.57 -4.24 -11.71
CA GLY A 16 2.95 -4.67 -11.40
C GLY A 16 3.67 -3.67 -10.50
N LEU A 17 4.54 -4.16 -9.64
CA LEU A 17 5.41 -3.32 -8.82
C LEU A 17 6.28 -2.43 -9.74
N PRO A 18 6.26 -1.08 -9.60
CA PRO A 18 6.96 -0.17 -10.50
C PRO A 18 8.47 -0.42 -10.57
N HIS A 19 9.09 -0.65 -9.41
CA HIS A 19 10.51 -0.95 -9.29
C HIS A 19 10.72 -2.15 -8.37
N ARG A 20 11.27 -3.24 -8.93
CA ARG A 20 11.71 -4.37 -8.10
C ARG A 20 13.05 -4.03 -7.45
N ASP A 21 13.13 -4.28 -6.16
CA ASP A 21 14.41 -4.25 -5.46
C ASP A 21 15.28 -5.41 -5.93
N VAL A 22 16.59 -5.19 -6.06
CA VAL A 22 17.57 -6.26 -6.35
C VAL A 22 17.51 -7.41 -5.35
N ARG A 23 16.94 -7.18 -4.19
CA ARG A 23 16.70 -8.17 -3.13
C ARG A 23 15.44 -9.01 -3.35
N ASP A 24 14.54 -8.59 -4.25
CA ASP A 24 13.35 -9.36 -4.66
C ASP A 24 13.77 -10.41 -5.70
N VAL A 25 14.45 -11.45 -5.24
CA VAL A 25 15.14 -12.43 -6.10
C VAL A 25 14.17 -13.33 -6.84
N SER A 26 12.97 -13.57 -6.28
CA SER A 26 11.96 -14.44 -6.88
C SER A 26 10.67 -13.69 -7.14
N PRO A 27 10.02 -13.90 -8.30
CA PRO A 27 8.69 -13.40 -8.56
C PRO A 27 7.70 -13.90 -7.50
N ARG A 28 6.73 -13.07 -7.12
CA ARG A 28 5.64 -13.42 -6.20
C ARG A 28 4.37 -13.69 -7.00
N ASP A 29 3.91 -14.92 -6.97
CA ASP A 29 2.68 -15.31 -7.66
C ASP A 29 1.47 -14.64 -7.04
N CYS A 30 0.54 -14.17 -7.89
CA CYS A 30 -0.72 -13.59 -7.48
C CYS A 30 -1.88 -14.50 -7.92
N TYR A 31 -2.93 -14.57 -7.11
CA TYR A 31 -4.13 -15.35 -7.42
C TYR A 31 -4.84 -14.90 -8.71
N CYS A 32 -4.57 -13.68 -9.18
CA CYS A 32 -5.08 -13.19 -10.47
C CYS A 32 -4.39 -13.82 -11.69
N GLY A 33 -3.43 -14.72 -11.48
CA GLY A 33 -2.67 -15.40 -12.53
C GLY A 33 -1.45 -14.64 -13.05
N ARG A 34 -1.15 -13.45 -12.51
CA ARG A 34 0.05 -12.66 -12.80
C ARG A 34 1.07 -12.80 -11.67
N THR A 35 2.27 -12.30 -11.92
CA THR A 35 3.33 -12.21 -10.91
C THR A 35 3.60 -10.76 -10.55
N ASP A 36 4.16 -10.55 -9.37
CA ASP A 36 4.62 -9.24 -8.87
C ASP A 36 3.55 -8.14 -8.84
N CYS A 37 2.29 -8.53 -8.59
CA CYS A 37 1.23 -7.56 -8.30
C CYS A 37 1.54 -6.79 -7.02
N LEU A 38 1.16 -5.52 -6.95
CA LEU A 38 1.35 -4.65 -5.78
C LEU A 38 0.86 -5.28 -4.48
N GLU A 39 -0.28 -5.99 -4.53
CA GLU A 39 -0.87 -6.67 -3.38
C GLU A 39 0.09 -7.68 -2.74
N GLN A 40 0.96 -8.32 -3.53
CA GLN A 40 1.96 -9.28 -3.05
C GLN A 40 3.11 -8.64 -2.27
N TYR A 41 3.14 -7.30 -2.19
CA TYR A 41 4.16 -6.52 -1.49
C TYR A 41 3.57 -5.55 -0.47
N LEU A 42 2.34 -5.08 -0.69
CA LEU A 42 1.72 -3.99 0.07
C LEU A 42 0.56 -4.43 0.97
N SER A 43 0.09 -5.67 0.85
CA SER A 43 -0.91 -6.21 1.78
C SER A 43 -0.29 -6.58 3.13
N GLY A 44 -1.11 -6.59 4.20
CA GLY A 44 -0.67 -7.04 5.52
C GLY A 44 -0.06 -8.44 5.48
N PRO A 45 -0.76 -9.46 4.92
CA PRO A 45 -0.20 -10.80 4.77
C PRO A 45 1.12 -10.85 4.01
N ALA A 46 1.33 -10.00 3.00
CA ALA A 46 2.58 -9.95 2.25
C ALA A 46 3.75 -9.43 3.09
N VAL A 47 3.51 -8.39 3.91
CA VAL A 47 4.50 -7.86 4.86
C VAL A 47 4.83 -8.88 5.94
N GLU A 48 3.82 -9.57 6.49
CA GLU A 48 3.98 -10.63 7.49
C GLU A 48 4.79 -11.81 6.96
N ALA A 49 4.50 -12.25 5.71
CA ALA A 49 5.23 -13.31 5.05
C ALA A 49 6.70 -12.94 4.79
N GLU A 50 6.96 -11.70 4.36
CA GLU A 50 8.32 -11.19 4.15
C GLU A 50 9.10 -11.13 5.46
N TYR A 51 8.45 -10.69 6.55
CA TYR A 51 9.05 -10.71 7.88
C TYR A 51 9.39 -12.14 8.33
N ALA A 52 8.44 -13.07 8.19
CA ALA A 52 8.65 -14.46 8.57
C ALA A 52 9.83 -15.09 7.83
N GLY A 53 10.00 -14.77 6.54
CA GLY A 53 11.14 -15.23 5.74
C GLY A 53 12.49 -14.68 6.22
N LEU A 54 12.52 -13.46 6.76
CA LEU A 54 13.76 -12.84 7.27
C LEU A 54 14.06 -13.21 8.72
N ALA A 55 13.04 -13.22 9.57
CA ALA A 55 13.18 -13.42 11.02
C ALA A 55 13.15 -14.91 11.42
N GLY A 56 12.64 -15.79 10.55
CA GLY A 56 12.42 -17.19 10.85
C GLY A 56 11.23 -17.46 11.79
N GLU A 57 10.42 -16.43 12.09
CA GLU A 57 9.20 -16.53 12.90
C GLU A 57 8.07 -15.69 12.32
N ALA A 58 6.83 -16.16 12.43
CA ALA A 58 5.65 -15.42 12.00
C ALA A 58 5.20 -14.43 13.09
N ARG A 59 4.81 -13.22 12.66
CA ARG A 59 4.26 -12.17 13.51
C ARG A 59 3.16 -11.42 12.77
N ALA A 60 2.18 -10.92 13.51
CA ALA A 60 1.17 -10.02 12.98
C ALA A 60 1.79 -8.63 12.67
N LEU A 61 1.25 -7.95 11.65
CA LEU A 61 1.75 -6.66 11.18
C LEU A 61 1.91 -5.62 12.30
N ALA A 62 0.97 -5.55 13.23
CA ALA A 62 1.02 -4.64 14.37
C ALA A 62 2.21 -4.94 15.32
N GLU A 63 2.53 -6.23 15.52
CA GLU A 63 3.68 -6.65 16.33
C GLU A 63 4.99 -6.31 15.62
N ILE A 64 5.05 -6.52 14.29
CA ILE A 64 6.22 -6.15 13.48
C ILE A 64 6.47 -4.65 13.58
N ALA A 65 5.40 -3.83 13.45
CA ALA A 65 5.50 -2.38 13.57
C ALA A 65 6.03 -1.93 14.93
N GLY A 66 5.59 -2.57 16.02
CA GLY A 66 6.05 -2.28 17.37
C GLY A 66 7.51 -2.65 17.64
N ARG A 67 8.16 -3.41 16.75
CA ARG A 67 9.54 -3.87 16.89
C ARG A 67 10.55 -3.05 16.09
N VAL A 68 10.11 -2.11 15.28
CA VAL A 68 10.99 -1.24 14.50
C VAL A 68 11.99 -0.53 15.42
N GLY A 69 13.24 -0.51 15.00
CA GLY A 69 14.35 0.05 15.80
C GLY A 69 15.03 -0.94 16.73
N ALA A 70 14.30 -1.94 17.25
CA ALA A 70 14.86 -3.00 18.09
C ALA A 70 15.12 -4.30 17.31
N ASP A 71 14.32 -4.56 16.28
CA ASP A 71 14.41 -5.76 15.42
C ASP A 71 14.86 -5.34 14.01
N PRO A 72 16.06 -5.78 13.58
CA PRO A 72 16.56 -5.48 12.24
C PRO A 72 15.67 -6.00 11.10
N ALA A 73 15.03 -7.18 11.27
CA ALA A 73 14.13 -7.73 10.26
C ALA A 73 12.86 -6.87 10.13
N ALA A 74 12.26 -6.46 11.24
CA ALA A 74 11.11 -5.57 11.26
C ALA A 74 11.42 -4.22 10.59
N SER A 75 12.57 -3.62 10.95
CA SER A 75 13.04 -2.36 10.37
C SER A 75 13.26 -2.47 8.85
N ALA A 76 13.88 -3.58 8.41
CA ALA A 76 14.14 -3.81 6.99
C ALA A 76 12.84 -4.02 6.19
N VAL A 77 11.90 -4.81 6.70
CA VAL A 77 10.63 -5.11 6.02
C VAL A 77 9.77 -3.85 5.92
N LEU A 78 9.58 -3.11 7.02
CA LEU A 78 8.77 -1.89 6.98
C LEU A 78 9.43 -0.78 6.16
N GLY A 79 10.76 -0.67 6.18
CA GLY A 79 11.47 0.25 5.29
C GLY A 79 11.19 -0.04 3.81
N ARG A 80 11.29 -1.31 3.38
CA ARG A 80 10.95 -1.70 2.00
C ARG A 80 9.47 -1.48 1.68
N PHE A 81 8.58 -1.78 2.62
CA PHE A 81 7.16 -1.53 2.46
C PHE A 81 6.87 -0.05 2.19
N HIS A 82 7.44 0.87 2.97
CA HIS A 82 7.25 2.31 2.77
C HIS A 82 7.77 2.78 1.41
N GLU A 83 8.95 2.31 0.99
CA GLU A 83 9.52 2.65 -0.32
C GLU A 83 8.62 2.15 -1.45
N ARG A 84 8.20 0.89 -1.43
CA ARG A 84 7.31 0.30 -2.45
C ARG A 84 5.95 1.00 -2.49
N LEU A 85 5.38 1.33 -1.33
CA LEU A 85 4.13 2.06 -1.25
C LEU A 85 4.29 3.46 -1.86
N ALA A 86 5.35 4.18 -1.52
CA ALA A 86 5.62 5.50 -2.06
C ALA A 86 5.75 5.47 -3.60
N GLU A 87 6.56 4.58 -4.16
CA GLU A 87 6.71 4.45 -5.61
C GLU A 87 5.41 4.08 -6.32
N SER A 88 4.62 3.22 -5.69
CA SER A 88 3.33 2.83 -6.24
C SER A 88 2.32 3.98 -6.19
N LEU A 89 2.33 4.81 -5.15
CA LEU A 89 1.48 6.00 -5.06
C LEU A 89 1.90 7.10 -6.03
N VAL A 90 3.20 7.21 -6.35
CA VAL A 90 3.68 8.12 -7.41
C VAL A 90 2.97 7.82 -8.73
N THR A 91 2.80 6.55 -9.11
CA THR A 91 2.08 6.22 -10.35
C THR A 91 0.62 6.65 -10.33
N VAL A 92 -0.02 6.63 -9.16
CA VAL A 92 -1.41 7.10 -9.00
C VAL A 92 -1.46 8.63 -9.16
N VAL A 93 -0.53 9.35 -8.53
CA VAL A 93 -0.47 10.81 -8.62
C VAL A 93 -0.17 11.24 -10.05
N ASP A 94 0.86 10.66 -10.69
CA ASP A 94 1.27 11.05 -12.04
C ASP A 94 0.22 10.72 -13.13
N LEU A 95 -0.68 9.75 -12.88
CA LEU A 95 -1.73 9.39 -13.82
C LEU A 95 -3.06 10.10 -13.58
N LEU A 96 -3.42 10.34 -12.32
CA LEU A 96 -4.76 10.80 -11.94
C LEU A 96 -4.77 12.21 -11.35
N ASP A 97 -3.62 12.70 -10.88
CA ASP A 97 -3.47 14.00 -10.19
C ASP A 97 -4.60 14.26 -9.17
N PRO A 98 -4.81 13.37 -8.18
CA PRO A 98 -5.93 13.47 -7.28
C PRO A 98 -5.73 14.58 -6.25
N ASP A 99 -6.82 15.20 -5.80
CA ASP A 99 -6.81 16.20 -4.71
C ASP A 99 -6.29 15.63 -3.38
N ALA A 100 -6.51 14.34 -3.14
CA ALA A 100 -6.04 13.61 -1.97
C ALA A 100 -6.06 12.09 -2.21
N ILE A 101 -5.19 11.36 -1.49
CA ILE A 101 -5.24 9.90 -1.38
C ILE A 101 -5.64 9.54 0.04
N VAL A 102 -6.76 8.84 0.20
CA VAL A 102 -7.21 8.33 1.49
C VAL A 102 -6.94 6.83 1.58
N LEU A 103 -6.14 6.42 2.55
CA LEU A 103 -5.81 5.03 2.76
C LEU A 103 -6.83 4.35 3.69
N GLY A 104 -7.27 3.15 3.32
CA GLY A 104 -8.19 2.31 4.07
C GLY A 104 -7.68 0.89 4.22
N GLY A 105 -8.41 0.05 4.95
CA GLY A 105 -8.03 -1.34 5.25
C GLY A 105 -7.02 -1.46 6.39
N GLY A 106 -6.73 -2.68 6.81
CA GLY A 106 -5.92 -2.95 8.01
C GLY A 106 -4.52 -2.35 8.00
N VAL A 107 -3.86 -2.32 6.84
CA VAL A 107 -2.49 -1.75 6.70
C VAL A 107 -2.47 -0.24 6.95
N SER A 108 -3.55 0.47 6.64
CA SER A 108 -3.66 1.92 6.88
C SER A 108 -3.65 2.33 8.35
N ASN A 109 -3.69 1.36 9.27
CA ASN A 109 -3.55 1.60 10.70
C ASN A 109 -2.09 1.81 11.15
N LEU A 110 -1.11 1.57 10.28
CA LEU A 110 0.29 1.86 10.57
C LEU A 110 0.54 3.38 10.56
N ASP A 111 0.84 3.96 11.74
CA ASP A 111 1.13 5.39 11.88
C ASP A 111 2.31 5.82 11.00
N SER A 112 3.34 4.99 10.92
CA SER A 112 4.55 5.26 10.14
C SER A 112 4.31 5.52 8.65
N ILE A 113 3.20 5.07 8.09
CA ILE A 113 2.83 5.39 6.69
C ILE A 113 2.70 6.90 6.52
N TYR A 114 2.01 7.57 7.44
CA TYR A 114 1.67 9.00 7.32
C TYR A 114 2.84 9.93 7.62
N ASP A 115 3.86 9.41 8.32
CA ASP A 115 5.09 10.14 8.60
C ASP A 115 6.14 9.94 7.51
N VAL A 116 6.26 8.70 6.99
CA VAL A 116 7.37 8.31 6.11
C VAL A 116 7.00 8.43 4.63
N VAL A 117 5.80 7.99 4.23
CA VAL A 117 5.44 7.87 2.81
C VAL A 117 5.21 9.21 2.10
N PRO A 118 4.53 10.21 2.70
CA PRO A 118 4.29 11.48 2.01
C PRO A 118 5.55 12.19 1.51
N PRO A 119 6.61 12.37 2.30
CA PRO A 119 7.83 13.00 1.80
C PRO A 119 8.50 12.20 0.68
N LEU A 120 8.43 10.85 0.72
CA LEU A 120 8.97 9.99 -0.34
C LEU A 120 8.19 10.16 -1.66
N VAL A 121 6.86 10.23 -1.60
CA VAL A 121 6.00 10.48 -2.77
C VAL A 121 6.28 11.86 -3.33
N HIS A 122 6.26 12.91 -2.50
CA HIS A 122 6.45 14.29 -2.94
C HIS A 122 7.82 14.53 -3.58
N ALA A 123 8.84 13.75 -3.20
CA ALA A 123 10.17 13.86 -3.79
C ALA A 123 10.27 13.18 -5.18
N ARG A 124 9.29 12.34 -5.56
CA ARG A 124 9.35 11.47 -6.75
C ARG A 124 8.30 11.78 -7.81
N ILE A 125 7.19 12.44 -7.47
CA ILE A 125 6.16 12.82 -8.45
C ILE A 125 6.73 13.76 -9.49
N PHE A 126 6.19 13.70 -10.70
CA PHE A 126 6.59 14.56 -11.80
C PHE A 126 6.23 16.03 -11.50
N GLY A 127 7.22 16.91 -11.53
CA GLY A 127 7.02 18.34 -11.26
C GLY A 127 7.14 18.71 -9.78
N ALA A 128 7.93 19.72 -9.49
CA ALA A 128 8.37 20.10 -8.14
C ALA A 128 7.29 20.70 -7.21
N ALA A 129 6.05 20.88 -7.65
CA ALA A 129 5.01 21.62 -6.94
C ALA A 129 3.90 20.75 -6.32
N GLY A 130 3.83 19.46 -6.66
CA GLY A 130 2.77 18.60 -6.20
C GLY A 130 2.92 18.22 -4.72
N ARG A 131 1.84 18.37 -3.97
CA ARG A 131 1.75 17.93 -2.56
C ARG A 131 0.42 17.26 -2.34
N THR A 132 0.11 16.23 -3.13
CA THR A 132 -1.09 15.43 -2.91
C THR A 132 -1.06 14.86 -1.49
N PRO A 133 -2.01 15.23 -0.63
CA PRO A 133 -2.05 14.74 0.74
C PRO A 133 -2.39 13.25 0.77
N ILE A 134 -1.67 12.51 1.61
CA ILE A 134 -1.93 11.11 1.91
C ILE A 134 -2.55 11.07 3.30
N LEU A 135 -3.82 10.69 3.37
CA LEU A 135 -4.65 10.83 4.55
C LEU A 135 -5.09 9.48 5.10
N ARG A 136 -5.25 9.43 6.40
CA ARG A 136 -5.89 8.30 7.07
C ARG A 136 -7.41 8.35 6.86
N HIS A 137 -8.04 7.19 6.73
CA HIS A 137 -9.50 7.07 6.75
C HIS A 137 -10.10 7.70 8.03
N HIS A 138 -11.25 8.32 7.90
CA HIS A 138 -11.97 8.91 9.03
C HIS A 138 -12.89 7.89 9.75
N HIS A 139 -13.39 6.90 9.02
CA HIS A 139 -14.44 5.98 9.51
C HIS A 139 -13.93 4.58 9.88
N GLY A 140 -12.64 4.42 10.15
CA GLY A 140 -12.00 3.13 10.46
C GLY A 140 -11.57 2.35 9.21
N ASP A 141 -10.92 1.23 9.45
CA ASP A 141 -10.36 0.35 8.41
C ASP A 141 -11.44 -0.30 7.52
N SER A 142 -12.67 -0.38 8.01
CA SER A 142 -13.86 -0.90 7.29
C SER A 142 -14.58 0.16 6.45
N SER A 143 -13.95 1.29 6.14
CA SER A 143 -14.54 2.39 5.34
C SER A 143 -15.06 1.93 3.98
N GLY A 144 -14.42 0.93 3.35
CA GLY A 144 -14.86 0.35 2.08
C GLY A 144 -16.24 -0.31 2.16
N VAL A 145 -16.51 -1.05 3.24
CA VAL A 145 -17.83 -1.69 3.48
C VAL A 145 -18.91 -0.63 3.65
N ARG A 146 -18.62 0.44 4.38
CA ARG A 146 -19.56 1.56 4.56
C ARG A 146 -19.81 2.28 3.24
N GLY A 147 -18.77 2.53 2.46
CA GLY A 147 -18.88 3.14 1.13
C GLY A 147 -19.73 2.29 0.18
N ALA A 148 -19.57 0.98 0.20
CA ALA A 148 -20.40 0.06 -0.57
C ALA A 148 -21.87 0.13 -0.15
N ALA A 149 -22.16 0.21 1.16
CA ALA A 149 -23.53 0.36 1.64
C ALA A 149 -24.22 1.65 1.14
N TRP A 150 -23.47 2.73 0.92
CA TRP A 150 -24.01 4.00 0.42
C TRP A 150 -24.30 4.00 -1.09
N LEU A 151 -23.93 2.95 -1.82
CA LEU A 151 -24.28 2.82 -3.23
C LEU A 151 -25.75 2.37 -3.42
N TRP A 152 -26.40 1.90 -2.35
CA TRP A 152 -27.80 1.52 -2.39
C TRP A 152 -28.67 2.71 -1.97
N PRO A 153 -29.73 3.05 -2.73
CA PRO A 153 -30.68 4.08 -2.31
C PRO A 153 -31.36 3.66 -0.99
N GLU A 154 -31.60 4.61 -0.11
CA GLU A 154 -32.49 4.42 1.03
C GLU A 154 -33.93 4.28 0.48
N ASP A 155 -34.63 3.19 0.83
CA ASP A 155 -36.05 2.96 0.47
C ASP A 155 -36.97 3.94 1.20
#